data_d71ca1c25c0f6703be65ace8c46fa458
#
_entry.id   d71ca1c25c0f6703be65ace8c46fa458
#
_cell.length_a   1.000
_cell.length_b   1.000
_cell.length_c   1.000
_cell.angle_alpha   90.00
_cell.angle_beta   90.00
_cell.angle_gamma   90.00
#
_symmetry.space_group_name_H-M   'P 1'
#
loop_
_entity.id
_entity.type
_entity.pdbx_description
1 polymer ?
#
loop_
_entity_poly.entity_id
_entity_poly.type
_entity_poly.pdbx_seq_one_letter_code
_entity_poly.pdbx_strand_id
1 'polypeptide(L)'
;MAKLTKAKRGKNRWIGLSIRDSDISRTELSHLLEARLQGKGWKLFDLQKHENYKVAIIKTTLEDSSEVRDRINSTDDLSTITTSGKIRLVRARITDE
;
A
#
# COMPACT_ATOMS: atom_id res chain seq x y z
N MET A 1 -28.31 7.20 10.71
CA MET A 1 -27.21 8.03 10.25
C MET A 1 -25.89 7.33 10.49
N ALA A 2 -25.67 6.87 11.69
CA ALA A 2 -24.43 6.17 12.01
C ALA A 2 -24.20 4.97 11.10
N LYS A 3 -25.27 4.31 10.71
CA LYS A 3 -25.16 3.13 9.86
C LYS A 3 -24.52 3.43 8.51
N LEU A 4 -24.95 4.51 7.90
CA LEU A 4 -24.42 4.90 6.61
C LEU A 4 -22.94 5.21 6.70
N THR A 5 -22.56 5.90 7.77
CA THR A 5 -21.17 6.25 7.97
C THR A 5 -20.33 5.00 8.13
N LYS A 6 -20.82 4.03 8.86
CA LYS A 6 -20.08 2.76 9.02
C LYS A 6 -19.88 2.04 7.71
N ALA A 7 -20.92 2.00 6.90
CA ALA A 7 -20.83 1.32 5.61
C ALA A 7 -19.74 1.94 4.77
N LYS A 8 -19.68 3.25 4.76
CA LYS A 8 -18.66 3.93 3.98
C LYS A 8 -17.28 3.68 4.52
N ARG A 9 -17.12 3.69 5.84
CA ARG A 9 -15.82 3.47 6.43
C ARG A 9 -15.29 2.07 6.21
N GLY A 10 -16.18 1.14 5.89
CA GLY A 10 -15.76 -0.22 5.62
C GLY A 10 -15.13 -0.41 4.26
N LYS A 11 -15.15 0.60 3.43
CA LYS A 11 -14.63 0.48 2.06
C LYS A 11 -13.18 0.85 2.01
N ASN A 12 -12.33 -0.15 2.03
CA ASN A 12 -10.89 0.04 1.98
C ASN A 12 -10.29 -0.83 0.90
N ARG A 13 -9.05 -0.49 0.54
CA ARG A 13 -8.28 -1.31 -0.38
C ARG A 13 -6.90 -1.56 0.20
N TRP A 14 -6.40 -2.73 -0.06
CA TRP A 14 -5.07 -3.13 0.37
C TRP A 14 -4.21 -3.21 -0.86
N ILE A 15 -3.08 -2.51 -0.86
CA ILE A 15 -2.19 -2.44 -2.00
C ILE A 15 -0.86 -3.05 -1.64
N GLY A 16 -0.45 -4.05 -2.42
CA GLY A 16 0.88 -4.62 -2.28
C GLY A 16 1.80 -3.89 -3.23
N LEU A 17 2.96 -3.51 -2.75
CA LEU A 17 3.92 -2.78 -3.58
C LEU A 17 5.32 -3.33 -3.40
N SER A 18 6.13 -3.14 -4.42
CA SER A 18 7.53 -3.52 -4.36
C SER A 18 8.38 -2.27 -4.24
N ILE A 19 9.46 -2.38 -3.46
CA ILE A 19 10.40 -1.31 -3.23
C ILE A 19 11.76 -1.77 -3.71
N ARG A 20 12.34 -1.03 -4.63
CA ARG A 20 13.63 -1.40 -5.21
C ARG A 20 14.75 -1.42 -4.16
N ASP A 21 14.69 -0.50 -3.21
CA ASP A 21 15.72 -0.41 -2.17
C ASP A 21 15.51 -1.53 -1.15
N SER A 22 16.31 -2.58 -1.25
CA SER A 22 16.17 -3.74 -0.37
C SER A 22 16.65 -3.47 1.05
N ASP A 23 17.26 -2.33 1.29
CA ASP A 23 17.75 -1.97 2.62
C ASP A 23 16.88 -0.94 3.33
N ILE A 24 15.81 -0.51 2.70
CA ILE A 24 14.96 0.53 3.29
C ILE A 24 14.33 0.02 4.58
N SER A 25 14.34 0.87 5.60
CA SER A 25 13.71 0.54 6.88
C SER A 25 12.23 0.93 6.84
N ARG A 26 11.49 0.43 7.82
CA ARG A 26 10.07 0.79 7.92
C ARG A 26 9.90 2.31 8.08
N THR A 27 10.76 2.92 8.87
CA THR A 27 10.69 4.36 9.09
C THR A 27 10.98 5.12 7.80
N GLU A 28 12.01 4.70 7.08
CA GLU A 28 12.36 5.34 5.82
C GLU A 28 11.24 5.19 4.80
N LEU A 29 10.66 4.00 4.72
CA LEU A 29 9.56 3.77 3.79
C LEU A 29 8.36 4.63 4.17
N SER A 30 8.06 4.74 5.46
CA SER A 30 6.95 5.58 5.90
C SER A 30 7.16 7.02 5.49
N HIS A 31 8.39 7.54 5.64
CA HIS A 31 8.68 8.90 5.23
C HIS A 31 8.52 9.09 3.72
N LEU A 32 8.99 8.11 2.97
CA LEU A 32 8.87 8.17 1.51
C LEU A 32 7.40 8.18 1.09
N LEU A 33 6.61 7.30 1.67
CA LEU A 33 5.18 7.24 1.35
C LEU A 33 4.47 8.51 1.79
N GLU A 34 4.84 9.04 2.95
CA GLU A 34 4.25 10.28 3.42
C GLU A 34 4.44 11.40 2.40
N ALA A 35 5.64 11.49 1.84
CA ALA A 35 5.94 12.51 0.85
C ALA A 35 5.18 12.28 -0.45
N ARG A 36 5.03 11.03 -0.86
CA ARG A 36 4.39 10.73 -2.14
C ARG A 36 2.88 10.75 -2.06
N LEU A 37 2.31 10.43 -0.90
CA LEU A 37 0.87 10.27 -0.74
C LEU A 37 0.25 11.38 0.09
N GLN A 38 0.82 12.56 0.03
CA GLN A 38 0.28 13.70 0.77
C GLN A 38 -1.18 13.91 0.45
N GLY A 39 -1.97 14.14 1.48
CA GLY A 39 -3.38 14.42 1.31
C GLY A 39 -4.24 13.17 1.14
N LYS A 40 -3.64 11.98 1.14
CA LYS A 40 -4.38 10.74 0.98
C LYS A 40 -4.35 9.94 2.27
N GLY A 41 -5.43 9.18 2.51
CA GLY A 41 -5.49 8.29 3.66
C GLY A 41 -4.78 6.98 3.35
N TRP A 42 -3.75 6.68 4.13
CA TRP A 42 -3.02 5.43 3.96
C TRP A 42 -2.39 5.01 5.27
N LYS A 43 -2.05 3.72 5.35
CA LYS A 43 -1.40 3.19 6.54
C LYS A 43 -0.55 2.00 6.13
N LEU A 44 0.67 1.95 6.64
CA LEU A 44 1.59 0.85 6.34
C LEU A 44 1.34 -0.31 7.30
N PHE A 45 1.18 -1.50 6.74
CA PHE A 45 0.92 -2.70 7.55
C PHE A 45 2.07 -3.68 7.53
N ASP A 46 2.47 -4.13 6.36
CA ASP A 46 3.51 -5.15 6.25
C ASP A 46 4.71 -4.62 5.50
N LEU A 47 5.89 -5.10 5.89
CA LEU A 47 7.12 -4.82 5.17
C LEU A 47 7.99 -6.07 5.29
N GLN A 48 8.33 -6.68 4.16
CA GLN A 48 9.12 -7.90 4.12
C GLN A 48 10.22 -7.78 3.09
N LYS A 49 11.33 -8.43 3.36
CA LYS A 49 12.44 -8.44 2.42
C LYS A 49 12.37 -9.68 1.53
N HIS A 50 12.48 -9.47 0.25
CA HIS A 50 12.68 -10.54 -0.72
C HIS A 50 14.13 -10.44 -1.19
N GLU A 51 14.51 -11.26 -2.14
CA GLU A 51 15.93 -11.38 -2.50
C GLU A 51 16.62 -10.05 -2.77
N ASN A 52 16.12 -9.31 -3.74
CA ASN A 52 16.79 -8.07 -4.16
C ASN A 52 15.93 -6.84 -3.95
N TYR A 53 14.79 -7.00 -3.28
CA TYR A 53 13.86 -5.89 -3.10
C TYR A 53 13.02 -6.16 -1.86
N LYS A 54 12.19 -5.19 -1.51
CA LYS A 54 11.24 -5.38 -0.42
C LYS A 54 9.82 -5.27 -0.95
N VAL A 55 8.90 -5.90 -0.23
CA VAL A 55 7.48 -5.76 -0.53
C VAL A 55 6.78 -5.22 0.69
N ALA A 56 5.77 -4.42 0.47
CA ALA A 56 5.01 -3.81 1.56
C ALA A 56 3.54 -3.86 1.23
N ILE A 57 2.72 -3.76 2.27
CA ILE A 57 1.29 -3.68 2.09
C ILE A 57 0.80 -2.44 2.80
N ILE A 58 0.08 -1.60 2.07
CA ILE A 58 -0.54 -0.43 2.66
C ILE A 58 -2.05 -0.53 2.50
N LYS A 59 -2.75 0.12 3.42
CA LYS A 59 -4.20 0.22 3.38
C LYS A 59 -4.55 1.64 2.98
N THR A 60 -5.52 1.77 2.09
CA THR A 60 -6.00 3.09 1.71
C THR A 60 -7.52 3.01 1.53
N THR A 61 -8.17 4.15 1.42
CA THR A 61 -9.61 4.17 1.19
C THR A 61 -9.89 3.77 -0.24
N LEU A 62 -11.08 3.23 -0.48
CA LEU A 62 -11.50 2.90 -1.84
C LEU A 62 -11.43 4.14 -2.72
N GLU A 63 -11.83 5.26 -2.15
CA GLU A 63 -11.88 6.53 -2.85
C GLU A 63 -10.52 6.97 -3.35
N ASP A 64 -9.49 6.79 -2.53
CA ASP A 64 -8.15 7.25 -2.85
C ASP A 64 -7.28 6.21 -3.54
N SER A 65 -7.74 4.97 -3.62
CA SER A 65 -6.88 3.88 -4.07
C SER A 65 -6.31 4.08 -5.47
N SER A 66 -7.11 4.60 -6.37
CA SER A 66 -6.65 4.81 -7.74
C SER A 66 -5.51 5.82 -7.79
N GLU A 67 -5.70 6.95 -7.12
CA GLU A 67 -4.68 7.98 -7.12
C GLU A 67 -3.44 7.55 -6.34
N VAL A 68 -3.64 6.83 -5.25
CA VAL A 68 -2.51 6.30 -4.48
C VAL A 68 -1.66 5.39 -5.36
N ARG A 69 -2.30 4.51 -6.11
CA ARG A 69 -1.54 3.63 -7.01
C ARG A 69 -0.80 4.43 -8.08
N ASP A 70 -1.46 5.43 -8.63
CA ASP A 70 -0.81 6.26 -9.65
C ASP A 70 0.41 6.96 -9.10
N ARG A 71 0.32 7.50 -7.90
CA ARG A 71 1.46 8.19 -7.30
C ARG A 71 2.60 7.23 -6.99
N ILE A 72 2.27 6.03 -6.53
CA ILE A 72 3.31 5.03 -6.27
C ILE A 72 4.01 4.65 -7.56
N ASN A 73 3.25 4.40 -8.61
CA ASN A 73 3.83 3.98 -9.88
C ASN A 73 4.58 5.10 -10.60
N SER A 74 4.36 6.34 -10.19
CA SER A 74 5.11 7.47 -10.73
C SER A 74 6.48 7.61 -10.09
N THR A 75 6.76 6.85 -9.07
CA THR A 75 8.03 6.90 -8.35
C THR A 75 8.92 5.77 -8.85
N ASP A 76 10.14 6.11 -9.24
CA ASP A 76 11.04 5.13 -9.85
C ASP A 76 11.32 3.94 -8.93
N ASP A 77 11.38 4.18 -7.62
CA ASP A 77 11.76 3.14 -6.67
C ASP A 77 10.61 2.28 -6.19
N LEU A 78 9.39 2.62 -6.56
CA LEU A 78 8.20 1.93 -6.08
C LEU A 78 7.33 1.50 -7.26
N SER A 79 6.65 0.37 -7.08
CA SER A 79 5.62 -0.02 -8.03
C SER A 79 4.58 -0.87 -7.33
N THR A 80 3.35 -0.82 -7.83
CA THR A 80 2.28 -1.63 -7.26
C THR A 80 2.32 -3.03 -7.83
N ILE A 81 2.05 -4.02 -6.99
CA ILE A 81 2.00 -5.42 -7.41
C ILE A 81 0.56 -5.88 -7.58
N THR A 82 -0.25 -5.62 -6.57
CA THR A 82 -1.62 -6.11 -6.57
C THR A 82 -2.48 -5.24 -5.66
N THR A 83 -3.78 -5.29 -5.87
CA THR A 83 -4.73 -4.54 -5.05
C THR A 83 -5.94 -5.42 -4.78
N SER A 84 -6.43 -5.39 -3.56
CA SER A 84 -7.61 -6.17 -3.21
C SER A 84 -8.35 -5.52 -2.05
N GLY A 85 -9.61 -5.91 -1.89
CA GLY A 85 -10.40 -5.49 -0.73
C GLY A 85 -10.08 -6.29 0.51
N LYS A 86 -9.23 -7.30 0.41
CA LYS A 86 -8.87 -8.14 1.54
C LYS A 86 -7.36 -8.29 1.65
N ILE A 87 -6.85 -8.02 2.84
CA ILE A 87 -5.39 -8.06 3.04
C ILE A 87 -4.82 -9.45 2.83
N ARG A 88 -5.56 -10.49 3.21
CA ARG A 88 -5.01 -11.84 3.07
C ARG A 88 -4.82 -12.23 1.62
N LEU A 89 -5.63 -11.69 0.71
CA LEU A 89 -5.43 -11.95 -0.71
C LEU A 89 -4.17 -11.29 -1.22
N VAL A 90 -3.90 -10.07 -0.75
CA VAL A 90 -2.68 -9.37 -1.12
C VAL A 90 -1.48 -10.12 -0.59
N ARG A 91 -1.56 -10.59 0.66
CA ARG A 91 -0.46 -11.35 1.25
C ARG A 91 -0.18 -12.62 0.48
N ALA A 92 -1.23 -13.33 0.08
CA ALA A 92 -1.07 -14.56 -0.68
C ALA A 92 -0.42 -14.31 -2.03
N ARG A 93 -0.83 -13.26 -2.71
CA ARG A 93 -0.28 -12.93 -4.02
C ARG A 93 1.18 -12.52 -3.93
N ILE A 94 1.54 -11.78 -2.89
CA ILE A 94 2.92 -11.37 -2.69
C ILE A 94 3.79 -12.59 -2.40
N THR A 95 3.30 -13.50 -1.58
CA THR A 95 4.05 -14.68 -1.20
C THR A 95 4.33 -15.58 -2.40
N ASP A 96 3.40 -15.63 -3.33
CA ASP A 96 3.55 -16.45 -4.53
C ASP A 96 4.53 -15.86 -5.53
N GLU A 97 4.89 -14.60 -5.35
CA GLU A 97 5.90 -13.98 -6.19
C GLU A 97 7.27 -14.52 -5.85
#